data_2484867d859f053135bdbf188b796f18
#
_entry.id   2484867d859f053135bdbf188b796f18
#
_cell.length_a   1.000
_cell.length_b   1.000
_cell.length_c   1.000
_cell.angle_alpha   90.00
_cell.angle_beta   90.00
_cell.angle_gamma   90.00
#
_symmetry.space_group_name_H-M   'P 1'
#
loop_
_entity.id
_entity.type
_entity.pdbx_description
1 polymer ?
#
loop_
_entity_poly.entity_id
_entity_poly.type
_entity_poly.pdbx_seq_one_letter_code
_entity_poly.pdbx_strand_id
1 'polypeptide(L)'
;AQGAMMGPAILDYTVNGNEWDAMGYEEILGAPYAPYGVYPCAGEDNWIIIACASDAEWQSMARLIGKNSWAADDKFASKAGRKEHRIELDRKLSEWTCKYTAKQLFRMLQEAGVAAGIPSSREDLFYDIHLRARGHIVETEAQPWGKITHHGLPGIPSLSQADAARPAPWIGVNNHQVFGEILGLTAARIEELKKAEAIK
;
A
#
# COMPACT_ATOMS: atom_id res chain seq x y z
N ALA A 1 -20.71 -0.62 5.27
CA ALA A 1 -19.33 -0.14 5.45
C ALA A 1 -18.87 0.72 4.26
N GLN A 2 -18.98 0.26 3.01
CA GLN A 2 -18.55 1.01 1.82
C GLN A 2 -19.30 2.35 1.65
N GLY A 3 -20.62 2.39 1.90
CA GLY A 3 -21.40 3.64 1.83
C GLY A 3 -20.93 4.70 2.82
N ALA A 4 -20.42 4.32 3.99
CA ALA A 4 -19.88 5.26 4.96
C ALA A 4 -18.56 5.92 4.49
N MET A 5 -17.78 5.24 3.67
CA MET A 5 -16.54 5.80 3.09
C MET A 5 -16.83 6.84 2.00
N MET A 6 -18.02 6.83 1.41
CA MET A 6 -18.49 7.83 0.44
C MET A 6 -19.08 9.09 1.12
N GLY A 7 -19.16 9.12 2.46
CA GLY A 7 -19.73 10.22 3.21
C GLY A 7 -19.22 11.60 2.81
N PRO A 8 -17.91 11.84 2.72
CA PRO A 8 -17.38 13.14 2.29
C PRO A 8 -17.85 13.57 0.90
N ALA A 9 -17.88 12.66 -0.09
CA ALA A 9 -18.35 12.97 -1.44
C ALA A 9 -19.85 13.29 -1.47
N ILE A 10 -20.65 12.55 -0.71
CA ILE A 10 -22.09 12.79 -0.58
C ILE A 10 -22.36 14.15 0.07
N LEU A 11 -21.61 14.49 1.11
CA LEU A 11 -21.74 15.78 1.78
C LEU A 11 -21.35 16.94 0.86
N ASP A 12 -20.25 16.80 0.14
CA ASP A 12 -19.79 17.84 -0.79
C ASP A 12 -20.80 18.07 -1.92
N TYR A 13 -21.38 17.00 -2.45
CA TYR A 13 -22.47 17.11 -3.43
C TYR A 13 -23.71 17.77 -2.85
N THR A 14 -24.18 17.33 -1.67
CA THR A 14 -25.43 17.81 -1.09
C THR A 14 -25.37 19.22 -0.52
N VAL A 15 -24.21 19.66 -0.05
CA VAL A 15 -24.01 20.97 0.59
C VAL A 15 -23.47 22.00 -0.40
N ASN A 16 -22.50 21.62 -1.22
CA ASN A 16 -21.78 22.53 -2.10
C ASN A 16 -22.15 22.37 -3.59
N GLY A 17 -22.88 21.32 -3.97
CA GLY A 17 -23.23 21.03 -5.35
C GLY A 17 -22.06 20.50 -6.19
N ASN A 18 -20.96 20.10 -5.56
CA ASN A 18 -19.76 19.59 -6.27
C ASN A 18 -19.93 18.13 -6.65
N GLU A 19 -19.84 17.82 -7.93
CA GLU A 19 -19.77 16.46 -8.41
C GLU A 19 -18.30 15.98 -8.39
N TRP A 20 -18.06 14.87 -7.69
CA TRP A 20 -16.77 14.20 -7.73
C TRP A 20 -16.70 13.33 -8.95
N ASP A 21 -15.95 13.74 -9.95
CA ASP A 21 -15.68 12.93 -11.15
C ASP A 21 -14.50 11.97 -10.90
N ALA A 22 -14.38 10.95 -11.74
CA ALA A 22 -13.24 10.03 -11.79
C ALA A 22 -11.96 10.70 -12.36
N MET A 23 -11.72 11.91 -11.95
CA MET A 23 -10.54 12.71 -12.28
C MET A 23 -9.43 12.28 -11.35
N GLY A 24 -8.51 11.49 -11.71
CA GLY A 24 -7.35 10.97 -10.99
C GLY A 24 -7.15 11.45 -9.53
N TYR A 25 -6.36 10.79 -8.76
CA TYR A 25 -6.14 11.09 -7.33
C TYR A 25 -5.67 12.54 -7.04
N GLU A 26 -5.31 13.31 -8.06
CA GLU A 26 -4.82 14.70 -7.96
C GLU A 26 -5.92 15.73 -7.65
N GLU A 27 -7.17 15.44 -7.97
CA GLU A 27 -8.31 16.33 -7.79
C GLU A 27 -9.30 15.87 -6.72
N ILE A 28 -9.16 14.64 -6.24
CA ILE A 28 -9.96 14.13 -5.14
C ILE A 28 -9.74 15.00 -3.90
N LEU A 29 -10.81 15.65 -3.41
CA LEU A 29 -10.85 16.47 -2.20
C LEU A 29 -10.23 17.88 -2.32
N GLY A 30 -10.07 18.45 -3.51
CA GLY A 30 -9.38 19.74 -3.63
C GLY A 30 -7.98 19.67 -3.04
N ALA A 31 -7.25 18.59 -3.35
CA ALA A 31 -6.04 18.12 -2.68
C ALA A 31 -5.28 19.25 -1.98
N PRO A 32 -5.15 19.23 -0.65
CA PRO A 32 -4.47 20.31 0.09
C PRO A 32 -2.97 20.35 -0.20
N TYR A 33 -2.50 19.48 -1.09
CA TYR A 33 -1.09 19.22 -1.39
C TYR A 33 -0.68 19.83 -2.73
N ALA A 34 0.55 20.32 -2.82
CA ALA A 34 1.21 20.71 -4.06
C ALA A 34 2.75 20.84 -3.82
N PRO A 35 3.60 20.02 -4.46
CA PRO A 35 3.21 18.93 -5.38
C PRO A 35 2.47 17.78 -4.68
N TYR A 36 1.75 17.01 -5.48
CA TYR A 36 1.13 15.75 -5.09
C TYR A 36 1.12 14.83 -6.30
N GLY A 37 1.95 13.81 -6.30
CA GLY A 37 2.07 12.95 -7.47
C GLY A 37 3.00 11.76 -7.27
N VAL A 38 3.06 10.93 -8.32
CA VAL A 38 3.99 9.81 -8.47
C VAL A 38 5.01 10.19 -9.53
N TYR A 39 6.28 10.13 -9.17
CA TYR A 39 7.38 10.58 -10.04
C TYR A 39 8.35 9.43 -10.32
N PRO A 40 8.86 9.35 -11.57
CA PRO A 40 9.83 8.31 -11.92
C PRO A 40 11.18 8.56 -11.22
N CYS A 41 11.85 7.48 -10.84
CA CYS A 41 13.20 7.48 -10.26
C CYS A 41 14.19 6.76 -11.19
N ALA A 42 15.47 6.80 -10.84
CA ALA A 42 16.51 6.06 -11.58
C ALA A 42 16.27 4.55 -11.49
N GLY A 43 16.38 3.86 -12.64
CA GLY A 43 16.13 2.43 -12.78
C GLY A 43 14.83 2.13 -13.53
N GLU A 44 14.58 0.86 -13.78
CA GLU A 44 13.36 0.40 -14.44
C GLU A 44 12.26 0.24 -13.40
N ASP A 45 11.05 0.72 -13.71
CA ASP A 45 9.84 0.67 -12.86
C ASP A 45 10.05 1.13 -11.42
N ASN A 46 10.88 2.17 -11.24
CA ASN A 46 11.16 2.78 -9.95
C ASN A 46 10.44 4.12 -9.81
N TRP A 47 9.65 4.25 -8.76
CA TRP A 47 8.77 5.39 -8.55
C TRP A 47 8.84 5.90 -7.11
N ILE A 48 8.53 7.17 -6.93
CA ILE A 48 8.34 7.79 -5.61
C ILE A 48 7.05 8.61 -5.59
N ILE A 49 6.31 8.51 -4.50
CA ILE A 49 5.17 9.36 -4.21
C ILE A 49 5.70 10.54 -3.40
N ILE A 50 5.33 11.75 -3.78
CA ILE A 50 5.68 12.98 -3.05
C ILE A 50 4.41 13.78 -2.79
N ALA A 51 4.25 14.28 -1.55
CA ALA A 51 3.13 15.11 -1.17
C ALA A 51 3.61 16.25 -0.25
N CYS A 52 3.49 17.51 -0.69
CA CYS A 52 3.77 18.66 0.17
C CYS A 52 2.46 19.29 0.64
N ALA A 53 2.19 19.20 1.93
CA ALA A 53 0.98 19.77 2.55
C ALA A 53 1.11 21.28 2.80
N SER A 54 2.33 21.78 2.97
CA SER A 54 2.61 23.17 3.34
C SER A 54 3.71 23.80 2.49
N ASP A 55 3.77 25.12 2.51
CA ASP A 55 4.86 25.87 1.87
C ASP A 55 6.21 25.63 2.57
N ALA A 56 6.20 25.32 3.87
CA ALA A 56 7.40 24.95 4.63
C ALA A 56 8.01 23.61 4.15
N GLU A 57 7.18 22.61 3.89
CA GLU A 57 7.63 21.34 3.30
C GLU A 57 8.19 21.54 1.88
N TRP A 58 7.50 22.36 1.07
CA TRP A 58 8.03 22.73 -0.24
C TRP A 58 9.40 23.40 -0.15
N GLN A 59 9.57 24.36 0.76
CA GLN A 59 10.86 25.02 0.96
C GLN A 59 11.95 24.05 1.40
N SER A 60 11.60 23.04 2.21
CA SER A 60 12.55 21.98 2.58
C SER A 60 12.96 21.16 1.36
N MET A 61 12.01 20.77 0.52
CA MET A 61 12.28 20.07 -0.72
C MET A 61 13.06 20.93 -1.72
N ALA A 62 12.74 22.21 -1.85
CA ALA A 62 13.45 23.14 -2.73
C ALA A 62 14.92 23.30 -2.32
N ARG A 63 15.23 23.24 -1.01
CA ARG A 63 16.63 23.21 -0.52
C ARG A 63 17.38 21.96 -0.95
N LEU A 64 16.72 20.78 -0.98
CA LEU A 64 17.30 19.54 -1.49
C LEU A 64 17.57 19.60 -3.00
N ILE A 65 16.67 20.21 -3.77
CA ILE A 65 16.82 20.40 -5.20
C ILE A 65 17.99 21.37 -5.50
N GLY A 66 18.15 22.39 -4.66
CA GLY A 66 19.26 23.34 -4.73
C GLY A 66 18.80 24.80 -4.61
N LYS A 67 19.50 25.58 -3.81
CA LYS A 67 19.14 26.98 -3.51
C LYS A 67 19.02 27.92 -4.73
N ASN A 68 19.77 27.66 -5.78
CA ASN A 68 19.78 28.46 -7.02
C ASN A 68 19.14 27.70 -8.19
N SER A 69 18.26 26.74 -7.88
CA SER A 69 17.58 25.94 -8.89
C SER A 69 16.23 26.54 -9.27
N TRP A 70 15.59 25.92 -10.23
CA TRP A 70 14.22 26.24 -10.63
C TRP A 70 13.19 26.15 -9.48
N ALA A 71 13.49 25.38 -8.43
CA ALA A 71 12.62 25.24 -7.25
C ALA A 71 12.58 26.51 -6.38
N ALA A 72 13.52 27.44 -6.56
CA ALA A 72 13.55 28.74 -5.89
C ALA A 72 12.81 29.84 -6.66
N ASP A 73 12.20 29.53 -7.80
CA ASP A 73 11.40 30.47 -8.57
C ASP A 73 10.13 30.88 -7.77
N ASP A 74 9.85 32.19 -7.75
CA ASP A 74 8.73 32.78 -6.99
C ASP A 74 7.38 32.17 -7.35
N LYS A 75 7.20 31.72 -8.60
CA LYS A 75 5.95 31.04 -9.02
C LYS A 75 5.66 29.73 -8.27
N PHE A 76 6.69 29.10 -7.71
CA PHE A 76 6.54 27.89 -6.89
C PHE A 76 6.58 28.18 -5.38
N ALA A 77 6.77 29.40 -4.94
CA ALA A 77 6.90 29.74 -3.54
C ALA A 77 5.62 29.42 -2.74
N SER A 78 4.45 29.70 -3.31
CA SER A 78 3.17 29.43 -2.69
C SER A 78 2.49 28.17 -3.24
N LYS A 79 1.65 27.53 -2.40
CA LYS A 79 0.85 26.38 -2.83
C LYS A 79 -0.06 26.72 -4.03
N ALA A 80 -0.64 27.91 -4.05
CA ALA A 80 -1.49 28.36 -5.15
C ALA A 80 -0.69 28.42 -6.47
N GLY A 81 0.49 29.03 -6.44
CA GLY A 81 1.37 29.11 -7.61
C GLY A 81 1.84 27.73 -8.10
N ARG A 82 2.13 26.80 -7.18
CA ARG A 82 2.49 25.42 -7.55
C ARG A 82 1.33 24.67 -8.20
N LYS A 83 0.09 24.90 -7.74
CA LYS A 83 -1.10 24.34 -8.40
C LYS A 83 -1.32 24.92 -9.78
N GLU A 84 -1.21 26.23 -9.94
CA GLU A 84 -1.36 26.92 -11.22
C GLU A 84 -0.33 26.45 -12.25
N HIS A 85 0.90 26.19 -11.81
CA HIS A 85 2.03 25.80 -12.66
C HIS A 85 2.32 24.29 -12.55
N ARG A 86 1.33 23.47 -12.21
CA ARG A 86 1.48 22.04 -11.91
C ARG A 86 2.20 21.27 -13.01
N ILE A 87 1.79 21.41 -14.25
CA ILE A 87 2.37 20.67 -15.39
C ILE A 87 3.87 20.92 -15.50
N GLU A 88 4.31 22.17 -15.35
CA GLU A 88 5.73 22.52 -15.38
C GLU A 88 6.46 21.98 -14.16
N LEU A 89 5.83 22.08 -12.98
CA LEU A 89 6.38 21.58 -11.73
C LEU A 89 6.61 20.06 -11.80
N ASP A 90 5.61 19.30 -12.24
CA ASP A 90 5.68 17.84 -12.34
C ASP A 90 6.75 17.38 -13.33
N ARG A 91 6.88 18.07 -14.46
CA ARG A 91 7.96 17.81 -15.42
C ARG A 91 9.34 18.02 -14.78
N LYS A 92 9.55 19.16 -14.11
CA LYS A 92 10.82 19.49 -13.44
C LYS A 92 11.13 18.54 -12.29
N LEU A 93 10.11 18.12 -11.54
CA LEU A 93 10.25 17.13 -10.49
C LEU A 93 10.66 15.77 -11.08
N SER A 94 10.02 15.33 -12.15
CA SER A 94 10.39 14.07 -12.82
C SER A 94 11.84 14.08 -13.30
N GLU A 95 12.30 15.19 -13.89
CA GLU A 95 13.69 15.36 -14.31
C GLU A 95 14.68 15.33 -13.12
N TRP A 96 14.26 15.78 -11.96
CA TRP A 96 15.08 15.77 -10.75
C TRP A 96 15.08 14.39 -10.07
N THR A 97 13.91 13.77 -9.92
CA THR A 97 13.75 12.46 -9.25
C THR A 97 14.46 11.35 -10.00
N CYS A 98 14.48 11.38 -11.34
CA CYS A 98 15.21 10.41 -12.18
C CYS A 98 16.73 10.35 -11.91
N LYS A 99 17.30 11.33 -11.18
CA LYS A 99 18.72 11.33 -10.81
C LYS A 99 19.04 10.43 -9.61
N TYR A 100 18.03 9.96 -8.89
CA TYR A 100 18.15 9.21 -7.66
C TYR A 100 17.37 7.90 -7.73
N THR A 101 17.83 6.88 -7.04
CA THR A 101 16.97 5.71 -6.78
C THR A 101 15.85 6.07 -5.82
N ALA A 102 14.71 5.39 -5.90
CA ALA A 102 13.57 5.63 -5.01
C ALA A 102 13.97 5.56 -3.52
N LYS A 103 14.81 4.59 -3.15
CA LYS A 103 15.30 4.43 -1.76
C LYS A 103 16.18 5.58 -1.29
N GLN A 104 17.04 6.11 -2.16
CA GLN A 104 17.87 7.28 -1.83
C GLN A 104 17.00 8.52 -1.64
N LEU A 105 16.12 8.78 -2.60
CA LEU A 105 15.27 9.97 -2.58
C LEU A 105 14.26 9.93 -1.42
N PHE A 106 13.70 8.75 -1.12
CA PHE A 106 12.83 8.56 0.03
C PHE A 106 13.51 9.00 1.34
N ARG A 107 14.74 8.54 1.59
CA ARG A 107 15.48 8.93 2.79
C ARG A 107 15.74 10.42 2.84
N MET A 108 16.22 11.02 1.73
CA MET A 108 16.47 12.45 1.64
C MET A 108 15.24 13.30 1.94
N LEU A 109 14.08 12.91 1.39
CA LEU A 109 12.82 13.62 1.60
C LEU A 109 12.31 13.45 3.03
N GLN A 110 12.35 12.23 3.59
CA GLN A 110 11.93 11.97 4.97
C GLN A 110 12.82 12.74 5.98
N GLU A 111 14.13 12.77 5.79
CA GLU A 111 15.07 13.53 6.62
C GLU A 111 14.82 15.04 6.54
N ALA A 112 14.35 15.53 5.39
CA ALA A 112 13.96 16.94 5.21
C ALA A 112 12.55 17.26 5.72
N GLY A 113 11.82 16.28 6.26
CA GLY A 113 10.44 16.46 6.74
C GLY A 113 9.40 16.58 5.64
N VAL A 114 9.68 16.04 4.45
CA VAL A 114 8.75 16.01 3.31
C VAL A 114 8.11 14.65 3.24
N ALA A 115 6.78 14.61 3.17
CA ALA A 115 6.05 13.36 3.05
C ALA A 115 6.33 12.70 1.69
N ALA A 116 6.88 11.50 1.74
CA ALA A 116 7.19 10.68 0.58
C ALA A 116 6.95 9.20 0.87
N GLY A 117 6.68 8.43 -0.19
CA GLY A 117 6.50 6.98 -0.12
C GLY A 117 7.02 6.29 -1.37
N ILE A 118 7.44 5.04 -1.24
CA ILE A 118 7.85 4.21 -2.37
C ILE A 118 6.69 3.27 -2.69
N PRO A 119 6.13 3.27 -3.91
CA PRO A 119 5.27 2.20 -4.38
C PRO A 119 6.05 0.89 -4.37
N SER A 120 5.66 -0.03 -3.49
CA SER A 120 6.38 -1.27 -3.27
C SER A 120 5.88 -2.37 -4.18
N SER A 121 6.80 -3.08 -4.84
CA SER A 121 6.51 -4.33 -5.53
C SER A 121 6.17 -5.45 -4.53
N ARG A 122 5.68 -6.59 -5.03
CA ARG A 122 5.46 -7.77 -4.18
C ARG A 122 6.74 -8.26 -3.54
N GLU A 123 7.85 -8.17 -4.26
CA GLU A 123 9.17 -8.55 -3.76
C GLU A 123 9.62 -7.61 -2.63
N ASP A 124 9.45 -6.29 -2.80
CA ASP A 124 9.77 -5.32 -1.76
C ASP A 124 8.97 -5.58 -0.49
N LEU A 125 7.65 -5.86 -0.60
CA LEU A 125 6.82 -6.20 0.55
C LEU A 125 7.25 -7.49 1.24
N PHE A 126 7.66 -8.50 0.46
CA PHE A 126 8.13 -9.77 1.00
C PHE A 126 9.40 -9.63 1.85
N TYR A 127 10.32 -8.76 1.42
CA TYR A 127 11.58 -8.50 2.13
C TYR A 127 11.53 -7.29 3.06
N ASP A 128 10.38 -6.63 3.20
CA ASP A 128 10.25 -5.46 4.05
C ASP A 128 10.49 -5.78 5.53
N ILE A 129 11.51 -5.12 6.09
CA ILE A 129 11.93 -5.36 7.47
C ILE A 129 10.89 -4.92 8.50
N HIS A 130 10.10 -3.89 8.19
CA HIS A 130 9.05 -3.41 9.08
C HIS A 130 7.86 -4.37 9.10
N LEU A 131 7.41 -4.86 7.93
CA LEU A 131 6.34 -5.85 7.84
C LEU A 131 6.71 -7.16 8.55
N ARG A 132 7.97 -7.59 8.43
CA ARG A 132 8.49 -8.76 9.18
C ARG A 132 8.55 -8.50 10.68
N ALA A 133 9.07 -7.36 11.10
CA ALA A 133 9.12 -7.01 12.52
C ALA A 133 7.74 -6.89 13.17
N ARG A 134 6.72 -6.53 12.38
CA ARG A 134 5.32 -6.49 12.81
C ARG A 134 4.60 -7.84 12.77
N GLY A 135 5.26 -8.91 12.34
CA GLY A 135 4.64 -10.23 12.16
C GLY A 135 3.60 -10.29 11.03
N HIS A 136 3.68 -9.34 10.07
CA HIS A 136 2.78 -9.36 8.93
C HIS A 136 3.25 -10.35 7.85
N ILE A 137 4.50 -10.73 7.83
CA ILE A 137 5.04 -11.81 7.00
C ILE A 137 5.34 -12.98 7.91
N VAL A 138 4.62 -14.08 7.74
CA VAL A 138 4.71 -15.29 8.57
C VAL A 138 5.08 -16.50 7.75
N GLU A 139 5.78 -17.45 8.38
CA GLU A 139 6.13 -18.73 7.78
C GLU A 139 5.35 -19.85 8.48
N THR A 140 4.79 -20.77 7.69
CA THR A 140 4.04 -21.93 8.20
C THR A 140 4.46 -23.19 7.46
N GLU A 141 4.37 -24.33 8.13
CA GLU A 141 4.50 -25.64 7.48
C GLU A 141 3.17 -26.00 6.82
N ALA A 142 3.20 -26.22 5.51
CA ALA A 142 2.03 -26.57 4.71
C ALA A 142 2.27 -27.83 3.90
N GLN A 143 1.63 -28.94 4.26
CA GLN A 143 1.68 -30.16 3.45
C GLN A 143 0.91 -29.96 2.14
N PRO A 144 1.43 -30.43 0.98
CA PRO A 144 2.70 -31.16 0.77
C PRO A 144 3.91 -30.25 0.44
N TRP A 145 3.76 -28.92 0.48
CA TRP A 145 4.78 -27.97 -0.02
C TRP A 145 5.90 -27.64 0.96
N GLY A 146 5.80 -28.07 2.23
CA GLY A 146 6.76 -27.69 3.26
C GLY A 146 6.53 -26.27 3.76
N LYS A 147 7.61 -25.50 3.97
CA LYS A 147 7.52 -24.11 4.44
C LYS A 147 6.98 -23.19 3.36
N ILE A 148 5.90 -22.48 3.70
CA ILE A 148 5.34 -21.43 2.88
C ILE A 148 5.35 -20.11 3.65
N THR A 149 5.49 -19.02 2.94
CA THR A 149 5.40 -17.67 3.49
C THR A 149 4.08 -17.04 3.03
N HIS A 150 3.35 -16.44 3.97
CA HIS A 150 2.11 -15.76 3.65
C HIS A 150 1.90 -14.53 4.55
N HIS A 151 0.85 -13.76 4.27
CA HIS A 151 0.49 -12.61 5.07
C HIS A 151 -0.13 -13.03 6.40
N GLY A 152 0.34 -12.42 7.47
CA GLY A 152 -0.30 -12.44 8.78
C GLY A 152 -1.49 -11.49 8.86
N LEU A 153 -2.02 -11.28 10.05
CA LEU A 153 -3.09 -10.32 10.26
C LEU A 153 -2.56 -8.89 10.25
N PRO A 154 -3.25 -7.94 9.58
CA PRO A 154 -2.86 -6.54 9.58
C PRO A 154 -3.04 -5.87 10.94
N GLY A 155 -4.00 -6.32 11.73
CA GLY A 155 -4.23 -5.86 13.10
C GLY A 155 -3.57 -6.78 14.13
N ILE A 156 -2.98 -6.20 15.15
CA ILE A 156 -2.39 -6.95 16.28
C ILE A 156 -3.36 -6.82 17.46
N PRO A 157 -4.14 -7.87 17.79
CA PRO A 157 -5.04 -7.86 18.92
C PRO A 157 -4.26 -7.74 20.24
N SER A 158 -4.74 -6.93 21.16
CA SER A 158 -4.10 -6.75 22.49
C SER A 158 -4.48 -7.81 23.52
N LEU A 159 -5.65 -8.43 23.35
CA LEU A 159 -6.24 -9.37 24.34
C LEU A 159 -6.36 -10.81 23.82
N SER A 160 -6.14 -11.05 22.54
CA SER A 160 -6.21 -12.40 21.96
C SER A 160 -4.99 -12.67 21.09
N GLN A 161 -4.52 -13.90 21.10
CA GLN A 161 -3.52 -14.31 20.11
C GLN A 161 -4.18 -14.52 18.76
N ALA A 162 -3.70 -13.78 17.77
CA ALA A 162 -4.06 -14.03 16.39
C ALA A 162 -3.23 -15.21 15.88
N ASP A 163 -3.86 -16.35 15.67
CA ASP A 163 -3.21 -17.52 15.09
C ASP A 163 -3.23 -17.41 13.56
N ALA A 164 -2.35 -16.54 13.04
CA ALA A 164 -2.13 -16.39 11.60
C ALA A 164 -1.20 -17.50 11.04
N ALA A 165 -0.69 -18.36 11.91
CA ALA A 165 0.31 -19.37 11.55
C ALA A 165 -0.29 -20.70 11.07
N ARG A 166 -1.59 -20.76 10.81
CA ARG A 166 -2.22 -21.96 10.25
C ARG A 166 -2.18 -21.93 8.73
N PRO A 167 -1.62 -22.97 8.09
CA PRO A 167 -1.67 -23.06 6.63
C PRO A 167 -3.10 -23.32 6.15
N ALA A 168 -3.35 -23.00 4.87
CA ALA A 168 -4.59 -23.42 4.24
C ALA A 168 -4.74 -24.94 4.30
N PRO A 169 -5.94 -25.46 4.65
CA PRO A 169 -6.14 -26.92 4.75
C PRO A 169 -6.00 -27.55 3.36
N TRP A 170 -5.31 -28.68 3.33
CA TRP A 170 -5.23 -29.52 2.13
C TRP A 170 -6.55 -30.26 1.92
N ILE A 171 -6.84 -30.60 0.67
CA ILE A 171 -8.04 -31.35 0.32
C ILE A 171 -8.06 -32.67 1.09
N GLY A 172 -9.14 -32.92 1.82
CA GLY A 172 -9.36 -34.14 2.60
C GLY A 172 -8.69 -34.19 3.97
N VAL A 173 -7.86 -33.19 4.37
CA VAL A 173 -7.16 -33.22 5.67
C VAL A 173 -8.12 -33.29 6.87
N ASN A 174 -9.30 -32.73 6.74
CA ASN A 174 -10.31 -32.71 7.79
C ASN A 174 -11.38 -33.87 7.66
N ASN A 175 -11.19 -34.81 6.74
CA ASN A 175 -12.18 -35.86 6.51
C ASN A 175 -12.47 -36.68 7.76
N HIS A 176 -11.45 -37.03 8.52
CA HIS A 176 -11.66 -37.78 9.77
C HIS A 176 -12.47 -36.98 10.78
N GLN A 177 -12.17 -35.70 10.95
CA GLN A 177 -12.87 -34.82 11.86
C GLN A 177 -14.33 -34.64 11.43
N VAL A 178 -14.54 -34.27 10.14
CA VAL A 178 -15.90 -33.97 9.67
C VAL A 178 -16.77 -35.21 9.53
N PHE A 179 -16.27 -36.22 8.84
CA PHE A 179 -17.08 -37.43 8.58
C PHE A 179 -17.08 -38.42 9.76
N GLY A 180 -15.96 -38.53 10.48
CA GLY A 180 -15.83 -39.40 11.64
C GLY A 180 -16.38 -38.80 12.90
N GLU A 181 -15.78 -37.72 13.41
CA GLU A 181 -16.12 -37.18 14.72
C GLU A 181 -17.47 -36.44 14.74
N ILE A 182 -17.74 -35.60 13.71
CA ILE A 182 -18.98 -34.80 13.68
C ILE A 182 -20.16 -35.61 13.14
N LEU A 183 -19.97 -36.33 12.02
CA LEU A 183 -21.05 -37.10 11.38
C LEU A 183 -21.15 -38.54 11.85
N GLY A 184 -20.21 -39.04 12.64
CA GLY A 184 -20.25 -40.38 13.23
C GLY A 184 -20.05 -41.54 12.24
N LEU A 185 -19.46 -41.28 11.04
CA LEU A 185 -19.18 -42.37 10.10
C LEU A 185 -17.99 -43.21 10.58
N THR A 186 -18.07 -44.50 10.36
CA THR A 186 -16.95 -45.40 10.66
C THR A 186 -15.76 -45.15 9.70
N ALA A 187 -14.54 -45.45 10.15
CA ALA A 187 -13.34 -45.35 9.30
C ALA A 187 -13.51 -46.20 8.02
N ALA A 188 -14.11 -47.38 8.09
CA ALA A 188 -14.39 -48.23 6.92
C ALA A 188 -15.29 -47.51 5.90
N ARG A 189 -16.33 -46.82 6.39
CA ARG A 189 -17.24 -46.08 5.52
C ARG A 189 -16.58 -44.87 4.86
N ILE A 190 -15.70 -44.18 5.59
CA ILE A 190 -14.90 -43.07 5.02
C ILE A 190 -14.00 -43.60 3.90
N GLU A 191 -13.34 -44.73 4.09
CA GLU A 191 -12.48 -45.31 3.06
C GLU A 191 -13.27 -45.84 1.84
N GLU A 192 -14.50 -46.37 2.04
CA GLU A 192 -15.40 -46.71 0.93
C GLU A 192 -15.75 -45.45 0.09
N LEU A 193 -16.07 -44.35 0.77
CA LEU A 193 -16.39 -43.06 0.09
C LEU A 193 -15.21 -42.49 -0.67
N LYS A 194 -13.99 -42.63 -0.13
CA LYS A 194 -12.75 -42.24 -0.84
C LYS A 194 -12.55 -43.11 -2.09
N LYS A 195 -12.69 -44.43 -1.96
CA LYS A 195 -12.58 -45.38 -3.10
C LYS A 195 -13.64 -45.13 -4.19
N ALA A 196 -14.82 -44.68 -3.79
CA ALA A 196 -15.90 -44.30 -4.68
C ALA A 196 -15.70 -42.85 -5.26
N GLU A 197 -14.61 -42.17 -4.93
CA GLU A 197 -14.35 -40.79 -5.30
C GLU A 197 -15.42 -39.77 -4.88
N ALA A 198 -16.29 -40.16 -3.94
CA ALA A 198 -17.34 -39.29 -3.39
C ALA A 198 -16.76 -38.23 -2.43
N ILE A 199 -15.60 -38.51 -1.83
CA ILE A 199 -14.80 -37.59 -1.02
C ILE A 199 -13.31 -37.77 -1.40
N LYS A 200 -12.52 -36.73 -1.19
CA LYS A 200 -11.07 -36.71 -1.49
C LYS A 200 -10.25 -36.77 -0.22
#